data_e4a48648beaa042f8f84150250441202
#
_entry.id   e4a48648beaa042f8f84150250441202
#
_cell.length_a   1.000
_cell.length_b   1.000
_cell.length_c   1.000
_cell.angle_alpha   90.00
_cell.angle_beta   90.00
_cell.angle_gamma   90.00
#
_symmetry.space_group_name_H-M   'P 1'
#
loop_
_entity.id
_entity.type
_entity.pdbx_description
1 polymer ?
#
loop_
_entity_poly.entity_id
_entity_poly.type
_entity_poly.pdbx_seq_one_letter_code
_entity_poly.pdbx_strand_id
1 'polypeptide(L)'
;PINPELKDLDFVQSEPGSIGLEACFVVLQDKFPIEKIISFLTRGKKRFGIEDHNFKLNTPADLTLFTPKGNGILSDKNLYSTNKNCMFLDMPIKGKVYGCIREDKVLLNA
;
A
#
# COMPACT_ATOMS: atom_id res chain seq x y z
N PRO A 1 -6.34 -13.42 0.21
CA PRO A 1 -6.30 -13.24 1.66
C PRO A 1 -6.71 -14.53 2.34
N ILE A 2 -5.94 -14.93 3.35
CA ILE A 2 -6.22 -16.15 4.12
C ILE A 2 -7.33 -15.82 5.11
N ASN A 3 -8.25 -16.80 5.33
CA ASN A 3 -9.30 -16.65 6.34
C ASN A 3 -8.66 -16.36 7.72
N PRO A 4 -9.12 -15.31 8.45
CA PRO A 4 -8.62 -15.02 9.79
C PRO A 4 -8.60 -16.20 10.74
N GLU A 5 -9.63 -17.04 10.71
CA GLU A 5 -9.74 -18.25 11.55
C GLU A 5 -8.56 -19.22 11.39
N LEU A 6 -7.96 -19.29 10.19
CA LEU A 6 -6.78 -20.11 9.93
C LEU A 6 -5.49 -19.54 10.53
N LYS A 7 -5.56 -18.33 11.09
CA LYS A 7 -4.44 -17.66 11.78
C LYS A 7 -4.50 -17.87 13.30
N ASP A 8 -5.66 -18.17 13.84
CA ASP A 8 -5.87 -18.39 15.28
C ASP A 8 -5.59 -19.84 15.72
N LEU A 9 -4.97 -20.62 14.83
CA LEU A 9 -4.55 -21.99 15.11
C LEU A 9 -3.14 -22.03 15.72
N ASP A 10 -2.77 -23.19 16.26
CA ASP A 10 -1.40 -23.45 16.70
C ASP A 10 -0.39 -23.18 15.56
N PHE A 11 0.82 -22.77 15.92
CA PHE A 11 1.86 -22.35 14.97
C PHE A 11 2.08 -23.34 13.81
N VAL A 12 2.01 -24.65 14.09
CA VAL A 12 2.20 -25.69 13.07
C VAL A 12 1.01 -25.81 12.10
N GLN A 13 -0.18 -25.46 12.55
CA GLN A 13 -1.42 -25.55 11.78
C GLN A 13 -1.82 -24.22 11.12
N SER A 14 -1.24 -23.13 11.59
CA SER A 14 -1.54 -21.79 11.08
C SER A 14 -0.99 -21.61 9.65
N GLU A 15 -1.83 -21.13 8.75
CA GLU A 15 -1.44 -20.81 7.38
C GLU A 15 -0.39 -19.68 7.35
N PRO A 16 0.70 -19.82 6.59
CA PRO A 16 1.73 -18.78 6.49
C PRO A 16 1.22 -17.57 5.71
N GLY A 17 1.86 -16.42 5.93
CA GLY A 17 1.64 -15.20 5.18
C GLY A 17 1.12 -14.04 6.03
N SER A 18 1.27 -12.84 5.46
CA SER A 18 0.88 -11.56 6.06
C SER A 18 0.37 -10.65 4.96
N ILE A 19 -0.63 -9.82 5.23
CA ILE A 19 -0.97 -8.73 4.33
C ILE A 19 0.11 -7.65 4.44
N GLY A 20 0.44 -7.02 3.31
CA GLY A 20 1.49 -6.00 3.29
C GLY A 20 1.30 -4.95 2.20
N LEU A 21 0.39 -5.19 1.23
CA LEU A 21 0.22 -4.29 0.09
C LEU A 21 -0.22 -2.89 0.54
N GLU A 22 -1.18 -2.80 1.45
CA GLU A 22 -1.71 -1.53 1.96
C GLU A 22 -0.68 -0.74 2.78
N ALA A 23 0.21 -1.44 3.48
CA ALA A 23 1.27 -0.83 4.28
C ALA A 23 2.55 -0.54 3.48
N CYS A 24 2.67 -1.05 2.26
CA CYS A 24 3.92 -1.11 1.50
C CYS A 24 4.59 0.27 1.38
N PHE A 25 3.84 1.31 1.00
CA PHE A 25 4.38 2.65 0.82
C PHE A 25 4.94 3.22 2.13
N VAL A 26 4.15 3.21 3.20
CA VAL A 26 4.52 3.84 4.48
C VAL A 26 5.64 3.09 5.22
N VAL A 27 5.72 1.78 5.04
CA VAL A 27 6.81 0.94 5.60
C VAL A 27 8.11 1.17 4.86
N LEU A 28 8.07 1.29 3.53
CA LEU A 28 9.27 1.54 2.73
C LEU A 28 9.87 2.93 2.98
N GLN A 29 9.06 3.91 3.38
CA GLN A 29 9.50 5.29 3.66
C GLN A 29 10.58 5.39 4.75
N ASP A 30 10.61 4.45 5.68
CA ASP A 30 11.67 4.44 6.71
C ASP A 30 13.00 3.87 6.19
N LYS A 31 12.99 3.15 5.10
CA LYS A 31 14.17 2.39 4.61
C LYS A 31 14.77 2.96 3.33
N PHE A 32 13.99 3.67 2.53
CA PHE A 32 14.44 4.10 1.20
C PHE A 32 14.02 5.53 0.87
N PRO A 33 14.80 6.25 0.06
CA PRO A 33 14.41 7.55 -0.49
C PRO A 33 13.18 7.41 -1.40
N ILE A 34 12.37 8.47 -1.46
CA ILE A 34 11.07 8.47 -2.13
C ILE A 34 11.13 8.06 -3.60
N GLU A 35 12.15 8.48 -4.32
CA GLU A 35 12.35 8.15 -5.74
C GLU A 35 12.50 6.64 -5.94
N LYS A 36 13.21 6.00 -5.01
CA LYS A 36 13.41 4.55 -5.04
C LYS A 36 12.13 3.79 -4.72
N ILE A 37 11.34 4.28 -3.77
CA ILE A 37 10.02 3.72 -3.42
C ILE A 37 9.08 3.80 -4.62
N ILE A 38 8.97 4.97 -5.24
CA ILE A 38 8.15 5.15 -6.44
C ILE A 38 8.59 4.19 -7.54
N SER A 39 9.90 4.07 -7.75
CA SER A 39 10.44 3.12 -8.72
C SER A 39 10.04 1.67 -8.41
N PHE A 40 10.10 1.23 -7.15
CA PHE A 40 9.67 -0.12 -6.77
C PHE A 40 8.19 -0.36 -7.05
N LEU A 41 7.34 0.61 -6.74
CA LEU A 41 5.90 0.49 -6.86
C LEU A 41 5.40 0.62 -8.32
N THR A 42 6.17 1.25 -9.21
CA THR A 42 5.74 1.53 -10.60
C THR A 42 6.42 0.68 -11.66
N ARG A 43 7.63 0.16 -11.41
CA ARG A 43 8.39 -0.60 -12.41
C ARG A 43 7.69 -1.84 -12.93
N GLY A 44 6.80 -2.42 -12.16
CA GLY A 44 5.99 -3.56 -12.56
C GLY A 44 5.14 -3.29 -13.79
N LYS A 45 4.63 -2.07 -13.98
CA LYS A 45 3.82 -1.70 -15.16
C LYS A 45 4.52 -2.12 -16.46
N LYS A 46 5.76 -1.71 -16.65
CA LYS A 46 6.55 -2.04 -17.84
C LYS A 46 6.74 -3.55 -18.02
N ARG A 47 6.97 -4.29 -16.91
CA ARG A 47 7.21 -5.74 -16.94
C ARG A 47 5.97 -6.52 -17.40
N PHE A 48 4.79 -6.03 -17.01
CA PHE A 48 3.51 -6.69 -17.31
C PHE A 48 2.78 -6.08 -18.50
N GLY A 49 3.42 -5.20 -19.28
CA GLY A 49 2.81 -4.56 -20.44
C GLY A 49 1.64 -3.64 -20.10
N ILE A 50 1.58 -3.14 -18.86
CA ILE A 50 0.56 -2.17 -18.43
C ILE A 50 0.98 -0.81 -18.97
N GLU A 51 0.07 -0.14 -19.68
CA GLU A 51 0.30 1.19 -20.23
C GLU A 51 0.63 2.19 -19.13
N ASP A 52 1.68 2.95 -19.33
CA ASP A 52 2.09 4.01 -18.41
C ASP A 52 1.47 5.34 -18.87
N HIS A 53 0.44 5.77 -18.18
CA HIS A 53 -0.17 7.06 -18.42
C HIS A 53 0.75 8.15 -17.86
N ASN A 54 1.66 8.62 -18.71
CA ASN A 54 2.53 9.73 -18.38
C ASN A 54 1.70 10.95 -17.93
N PHE A 55 2.23 11.71 -16.98
CA PHE A 55 1.62 12.95 -16.50
C PHE A 55 1.61 14.02 -17.59
N LYS A 56 0.65 13.90 -18.52
CA LYS A 56 0.49 14.79 -19.69
C LYS A 56 -0.93 15.33 -19.74
N LEU A 57 -1.07 16.51 -20.34
CA LEU A 57 -2.38 17.10 -20.62
C LEU A 57 -3.17 16.18 -21.57
N ASN A 58 -4.48 16.07 -21.31
CA ASN A 58 -5.42 15.27 -22.10
C ASN A 58 -5.16 13.74 -22.09
N THR A 59 -4.44 13.25 -21.07
CA THR A 59 -4.35 11.80 -20.80
C THR A 59 -5.24 11.41 -19.63
N PRO A 60 -5.78 10.18 -19.60
CA PRO A 60 -6.52 9.70 -18.45
C PRO A 60 -5.68 9.79 -17.16
N ALA A 61 -6.30 10.22 -16.06
CA ALA A 61 -5.63 10.29 -14.80
C ALA A 61 -5.41 8.88 -14.19
N ASP A 62 -4.19 8.60 -13.75
CA ASP A 62 -3.84 7.42 -12.95
C ASP A 62 -2.82 7.88 -11.90
N LEU A 63 -3.33 8.48 -10.84
CA LEU A 63 -2.55 9.23 -9.87
C LEU A 63 -2.77 8.72 -8.46
N THR A 64 -1.72 8.69 -7.67
CA THR A 64 -1.80 8.46 -6.22
C THR A 64 -1.40 9.74 -5.49
N LEU A 65 -2.25 10.19 -4.57
CA LEU A 65 -2.03 11.37 -3.75
C LEU A 65 -1.40 10.93 -2.42
N PHE A 66 -0.23 11.43 -2.13
CA PHE A 66 0.49 11.08 -0.90
C PHE A 66 1.35 12.22 -0.38
N THR A 67 1.77 12.11 0.88
CA THR A 67 2.85 12.93 1.46
C THR A 67 3.95 12.02 2.01
N PRO A 68 5.23 12.35 1.80
CA PRO A 68 6.34 11.65 2.45
C PRO A 68 6.57 12.14 3.89
N LYS A 69 5.86 13.18 4.32
CA LYS A 69 6.01 13.80 5.64
C LYS A 69 4.92 13.33 6.59
N GLY A 70 5.24 13.38 7.88
CA GLY A 70 4.35 12.96 8.96
C GLY A 70 4.77 11.62 9.55
N ASN A 71 4.47 11.45 10.84
CA ASN A 71 4.72 10.22 11.57
C ASN A 71 3.39 9.67 12.09
N GLY A 72 3.28 8.38 12.16
CA GLY A 72 2.10 7.70 12.69
C GLY A 72 2.47 6.31 13.19
N ILE A 73 1.46 5.58 13.61
CA ILE A 73 1.54 4.15 13.94
C ILE A 73 0.55 3.45 13.02
N LEU A 74 0.98 2.37 12.38
CA LEU A 74 0.10 1.54 11.57
C LEU A 74 -0.81 0.74 12.51
N SER A 75 -2.11 0.99 12.42
CA SER A 75 -3.12 0.28 13.21
C SER A 75 -4.04 -0.53 12.30
N ASP A 76 -4.80 -1.43 12.88
CA ASP A 76 -5.84 -2.20 12.21
C ASP A 76 -6.89 -1.32 11.51
N LYS A 77 -7.16 -0.13 12.07
CA LYS A 77 -8.06 0.89 11.52
C LYS A 77 -7.58 1.49 10.20
N ASN A 78 -6.27 1.42 9.94
CA ASN A 78 -5.67 1.91 8.70
C ASN A 78 -5.76 0.88 7.56
N LEU A 79 -6.19 -0.33 7.85
CA LEU A 79 -6.26 -1.43 6.87
C LEU A 79 -7.70 -1.58 6.36
N TYR A 80 -7.87 -1.61 5.05
CA TYR A 80 -9.16 -1.84 4.38
C TYR A 80 -9.47 -3.33 4.21
N SER A 81 -8.44 -4.18 4.16
CA SER A 81 -8.59 -5.62 4.08
C SER A 81 -9.44 -6.18 5.22
N THR A 82 -10.30 -7.13 4.94
CA THR A 82 -11.09 -7.85 5.94
C THR A 82 -10.19 -8.54 6.96
N ASN A 83 -9.13 -9.20 6.46
CA ASN A 83 -8.11 -9.79 7.32
C ASN A 83 -7.15 -8.69 7.80
N LYS A 84 -6.93 -8.62 9.11
CA LYS A 84 -6.03 -7.65 9.76
C LYS A 84 -4.65 -8.23 10.10
N ASN A 85 -4.34 -9.46 9.67
CA ASN A 85 -3.06 -10.10 9.92
C ASN A 85 -1.94 -9.41 9.11
N CYS A 86 -1.42 -8.32 9.65
CA CYS A 86 -0.32 -7.54 9.08
C CYS A 86 0.88 -7.55 10.03
N MET A 87 2.02 -8.03 9.55
CA MET A 87 3.26 -8.08 10.36
C MET A 87 3.81 -6.70 10.74
N PHE A 88 3.28 -5.64 10.15
CA PHE A 88 3.70 -4.25 10.40
C PHE A 88 2.76 -3.50 11.34
N LEU A 89 1.75 -4.15 11.94
CA LEU A 89 0.90 -3.52 12.95
C LEU A 89 1.74 -3.01 14.12
N ASP A 90 1.29 -1.90 14.68
CA ASP A 90 1.91 -1.19 15.80
C ASP A 90 3.32 -0.65 15.52
N MET A 91 3.78 -0.76 14.29
CA MET A 91 5.06 -0.16 13.89
C MET A 91 4.91 1.34 13.56
N PRO A 92 5.96 2.12 13.89
CA PRO A 92 6.02 3.52 13.46
C PRO A 92 6.12 3.60 11.93
N ILE A 93 5.33 4.47 11.34
CA ILE A 93 5.28 4.71 9.89
C ILE A 93 5.55 6.18 9.57
N LYS A 94 6.05 6.42 8.36
CA LYS A 94 6.26 7.77 7.82
C LYS A 94 5.40 7.99 6.58
N GLY A 95 4.94 9.23 6.43
CA GLY A 95 4.10 9.62 5.31
C GLY A 95 2.66 9.12 5.41
N LYS A 96 1.85 9.53 4.45
CA LYS A 96 0.44 9.15 4.35
C LYS A 96 0.03 9.09 2.88
N VAL A 97 -0.78 8.11 2.53
CA VAL A 97 -1.51 8.08 1.25
C VAL A 97 -2.89 8.67 1.49
N TYR A 98 -3.25 9.68 0.71
CA TYR A 98 -4.57 10.33 0.80
C TYR A 98 -5.61 9.68 -0.09
N GLY A 99 -5.20 8.98 -1.12
CA GLY A 99 -6.10 8.33 -2.05
C GLY A 99 -5.56 8.23 -3.46
N CYS A 100 -6.43 7.88 -4.38
CA CYS A 100 -6.09 7.80 -5.79
C CYS A 100 -7.15 8.42 -6.69
N ILE A 101 -6.70 8.84 -7.87
CA ILE A 101 -7.54 9.34 -8.96
C ILE A 101 -7.29 8.40 -10.14
N ARG A 102 -8.33 7.78 -10.65
CA ARG A 102 -8.26 6.92 -11.83
C ARG A 102 -9.36 7.28 -12.80
N GLU A 103 -8.94 7.78 -13.97
CA GLU A 103 -9.86 8.32 -14.97
C GLU A 103 -10.74 9.44 -14.36
N ASP A 104 -12.04 9.22 -14.27
CA ASP A 104 -13.03 10.12 -13.66
C ASP A 104 -13.36 9.83 -12.19
N LYS A 105 -12.75 8.80 -11.61
CA LYS A 105 -13.02 8.35 -10.23
C LYS A 105 -11.97 8.87 -9.27
N VAL A 106 -12.44 9.42 -8.16
CA VAL A 106 -11.62 9.88 -7.05
C VAL A 106 -11.97 9.07 -5.81
N LEU A 107 -10.99 8.38 -5.25
CA LEU A 107 -11.10 7.63 -4.00
C LEU A 107 -10.15 8.25 -2.99
N LEU A 108 -10.70 8.81 -1.91
CA LEU A 108 -9.93 9.39 -0.83
C LEU A 108 -10.01 8.51 0.41
N ASN A 109 -8.88 8.35 1.06
CA ASN A 109 -8.78 7.72 2.37
C ASN A 109 -9.24 8.73 3.43
N ALA A 110 -10.21 8.35 4.22
CA ALA A 110 -10.69 9.14 5.34
C ALA A 110 -9.65 9.26 6.47
#